data_b0f275a99f6c22911ee53ad9c5128365
#
_entry.id   b0f275a99f6c22911ee53ad9c5128365
#
_cell.length_a   1.000
_cell.length_b   1.000
_cell.length_c   1.000
_cell.angle_alpha   90.00
_cell.angle_beta   90.00
_cell.angle_gamma   90.00
#
_symmetry.space_group_name_H-M   'P 1'
#
loop_
_entity.id
_entity.type
_entity.pdbx_description
1 polymer ?
#
loop_
_entity_poly.entity_id
_entity_poly.type
_entity_poly.pdbx_seq_one_letter_code
_entity_poly.pdbx_strand_id
1 'polypeptide(L)'
;ANLFIDRHGDYIGYGPEASELVGIAEPETFVQIPWDKRLARVFCTCFRNREEEENPGGHLTSDCRGNLKIFQDEFKEKYGMHMRAGTEPEMMWLTRKEDGTPTGSGFSKPYCYHIDQFESLRPVFMKVIEYSNAMGLDMIQGDHEDAPGQLELNWTYDDVLRNADRLSTYR
;
A
#
# COMPACT_ATOMS: atom_id res chain seq x y z
N ALA A 1 -15.96 -8.56 -12.63
CA ALA A 1 -15.15 -7.98 -13.70
C ALA A 1 -13.70 -7.87 -13.26
N ASN A 2 -12.78 -8.18 -14.16
CA ASN A 2 -11.36 -7.93 -13.94
C ASN A 2 -11.07 -6.45 -14.18
N LEU A 3 -10.60 -5.77 -13.15
CA LEU A 3 -10.29 -4.33 -13.22
C LEU A 3 -8.77 -4.07 -13.22
N PHE A 4 -7.96 -5.09 -13.44
CA PHE A 4 -6.52 -4.92 -13.56
C PHE A 4 -6.18 -4.32 -14.91
N ILE A 5 -5.63 -3.13 -14.87
CA ILE A 5 -5.16 -2.40 -16.05
C ILE A 5 -3.68 -2.06 -15.89
N ASP A 6 -2.98 -2.01 -17.00
CA ASP A 6 -1.60 -1.54 -17.02
C ASP A 6 -1.52 0.01 -17.06
N ARG A 7 -0.31 0.54 -17.10
CA ARG A 7 -0.07 2.00 -17.19
C ARG A 7 -0.58 2.66 -18.47
N HIS A 8 -0.94 1.89 -19.49
CA HIS A 8 -1.48 2.38 -20.77
C HIS A 8 -3.00 2.31 -20.82
N GLY A 9 -3.63 1.70 -19.80
CA GLY A 9 -5.06 1.50 -19.73
C GLY A 9 -5.55 0.19 -20.35
N ASP A 10 -4.63 -0.69 -20.74
CA ASP A 10 -4.96 -2.00 -21.30
C ASP A 10 -5.21 -3.02 -20.19
N TYR A 11 -6.18 -3.92 -20.40
CA TYR A 11 -6.51 -4.95 -19.42
C TYR A 11 -5.41 -6.01 -19.30
N ILE A 12 -5.03 -6.32 -18.07
CA ILE A 12 -4.08 -7.38 -17.77
C ILE A 12 -4.88 -8.69 -17.56
N GLY A 13 -4.77 -9.61 -18.49
CA GLY A 13 -5.38 -10.94 -18.44
C GLY A 13 -6.81 -10.98 -18.96
N TYR A 14 -7.79 -10.45 -18.22
CA TYR A 14 -9.21 -10.50 -18.57
C TYR A 14 -9.81 -9.11 -18.71
N GLY A 15 -10.69 -8.92 -19.68
CA GLY A 15 -11.43 -7.70 -19.87
C GLY A 15 -12.69 -7.59 -19.01
N PRO A 16 -13.46 -6.50 -19.15
CA PRO A 16 -14.69 -6.28 -18.38
C PRO A 16 -15.79 -7.29 -18.68
N GLU A 17 -15.69 -8.00 -19.78
CA GLU A 17 -16.60 -9.09 -20.20
C GLU A 17 -16.30 -10.41 -19.45
N ALA A 18 -15.20 -10.50 -18.74
CA ALA A 18 -14.83 -11.72 -18.02
C ALA A 18 -15.79 -12.00 -16.87
N SER A 19 -15.91 -13.27 -16.55
CA SER A 19 -16.68 -13.75 -15.41
C SER A 19 -16.19 -13.19 -14.08
N GLU A 20 -16.99 -13.35 -13.03
CA GLU A 20 -16.66 -12.88 -11.68
C GLU A 20 -15.33 -13.44 -11.19
N LEU A 21 -14.59 -12.62 -10.45
CA LEU A 21 -13.47 -13.05 -9.63
C LEU A 21 -13.98 -13.45 -8.24
N VAL A 22 -13.27 -14.36 -7.60
CA VAL A 22 -13.51 -14.75 -6.22
C VAL A 22 -12.38 -14.21 -5.36
N GLY A 23 -12.70 -13.36 -4.39
CA GLY A 23 -11.77 -12.94 -3.35
C GLY A 23 -12.00 -13.74 -2.08
N ILE A 24 -10.98 -14.49 -1.65
CA ILE A 24 -11.01 -15.17 -0.35
C ILE A 24 -10.30 -14.29 0.66
N ALA A 25 -11.04 -13.87 1.68
CA ALA A 25 -10.51 -13.00 2.73
C ALA A 25 -9.47 -13.73 3.59
N GLU A 26 -8.40 -13.01 3.95
CA GLU A 26 -7.39 -13.45 4.90
C GLU A 26 -7.63 -12.76 6.25
N PRO A 27 -8.29 -13.44 7.22
CA PRO A 27 -8.76 -12.81 8.47
C PRO A 27 -7.64 -12.17 9.30
N GLU A 28 -6.42 -12.70 9.23
CA GLU A 28 -5.24 -12.16 9.91
C GLU A 28 -4.83 -10.77 9.41
N THR A 29 -5.34 -10.37 8.24
CA THR A 29 -5.10 -9.04 7.67
C THR A 29 -6.19 -8.03 8.04
N PHE A 30 -7.18 -8.45 8.84
CA PHE A 30 -8.27 -7.57 9.27
C PHE A 30 -7.74 -6.40 10.10
N VAL A 31 -8.13 -5.19 9.74
CA VAL A 31 -7.80 -3.96 10.45
C VAL A 31 -9.01 -3.05 10.50
N GLN A 32 -9.39 -2.61 11.70
CA GLN A 32 -10.40 -1.57 11.86
C GLN A 32 -9.81 -0.21 11.47
N ILE A 33 -10.56 0.55 10.67
CA ILE A 33 -10.14 1.90 10.25
C ILE A 33 -10.19 2.85 11.45
N PRO A 34 -9.08 3.50 11.84
CA PRO A 34 -9.01 4.23 13.11
C PRO A 34 -9.87 5.50 13.17
N TRP A 35 -10.16 6.13 12.03
CA TRP A 35 -10.99 7.34 11.97
C TRP A 35 -12.49 7.07 11.79
N ASP A 36 -12.88 5.85 11.46
CA ASP A 36 -14.29 5.43 11.40
C ASP A 36 -14.45 3.97 11.84
N LYS A 37 -14.93 3.78 13.07
CA LYS A 37 -15.11 2.44 13.68
C LYS A 37 -16.14 1.56 12.98
N ARG A 38 -16.90 2.10 12.03
CA ARG A 38 -17.85 1.31 11.22
C ARG A 38 -17.19 0.64 10.03
N LEU A 39 -15.94 1.01 9.74
CA LEU A 39 -15.19 0.53 8.59
C LEU A 39 -14.06 -0.39 9.04
N ALA A 40 -13.77 -1.38 8.23
CA ALA A 40 -12.63 -2.25 8.36
C ALA A 40 -12.08 -2.58 6.98
N ARG A 41 -10.81 -2.95 6.94
CA ARG A 41 -10.12 -3.45 5.75
C ARG A 41 -9.68 -4.88 6.02
N VAL A 42 -9.82 -5.74 5.01
CA VAL A 42 -9.23 -7.07 4.96
C VAL A 42 -8.64 -7.27 3.56
N PHE A 43 -7.48 -7.91 3.46
CA PHE A 43 -6.94 -8.33 2.16
C PHE A 43 -7.56 -9.66 1.74
N CYS A 44 -7.64 -9.84 0.42
CA CYS A 44 -8.11 -11.07 -0.18
C CYS A 44 -7.06 -11.61 -1.15
N THR A 45 -6.96 -12.92 -1.26
CA THR A 45 -6.33 -13.59 -2.41
C THR A 45 -7.40 -13.79 -3.47
N CYS A 46 -7.10 -13.44 -4.72
CA CYS A 46 -8.05 -13.50 -5.82
C CYS A 46 -7.88 -14.74 -6.67
N PHE A 47 -9.02 -15.33 -7.05
CA PHE A 47 -9.14 -16.52 -7.88
C PHE A 47 -10.03 -16.22 -9.08
N ARG A 48 -9.95 -17.07 -10.14
CA ARG A 48 -10.60 -16.82 -11.43
C ARG A 48 -12.12 -16.79 -11.38
N ASN A 49 -12.75 -17.80 -10.76
CA ASN A 49 -14.20 -17.95 -10.72
C ASN A 49 -14.64 -18.91 -9.60
N ARG A 50 -15.93 -19.23 -9.56
CA ARG A 50 -16.57 -20.12 -8.58
C ARG A 50 -16.88 -21.51 -9.13
N GLU A 51 -16.37 -21.89 -10.29
CA GLU A 51 -16.79 -23.11 -10.98
C GLU A 51 -16.42 -24.40 -10.22
N GLU A 52 -15.50 -24.31 -9.26
CA GLU A 52 -15.11 -25.41 -8.40
C GLU A 52 -15.46 -25.09 -6.96
N GLU A 53 -16.44 -25.79 -6.37
CA GLU A 53 -16.91 -25.54 -5.00
C GLU A 53 -15.80 -25.67 -3.94
N GLU A 54 -14.85 -26.59 -4.14
CA GLU A 54 -13.75 -26.85 -3.21
C GLU A 54 -12.47 -26.05 -3.54
N ASN A 55 -12.37 -25.53 -4.77
CA ASN A 55 -11.23 -24.74 -5.22
C ASN A 55 -11.71 -23.63 -6.15
N PRO A 56 -11.72 -22.37 -5.73
CA PRO A 56 -12.38 -21.27 -6.43
C PRO A 56 -11.72 -20.88 -7.77
N GLY A 57 -11.52 -21.85 -8.67
CA GLY A 57 -11.13 -21.60 -10.06
C GLY A 57 -9.64 -21.39 -10.31
N GLY A 58 -8.79 -21.74 -9.36
CA GLY A 58 -7.35 -21.66 -9.51
C GLY A 58 -6.78 -20.24 -9.43
N HIS A 59 -5.47 -20.17 -9.43
CA HIS A 59 -4.71 -18.95 -9.26
C HIS A 59 -5.01 -17.90 -10.35
N LEU A 60 -5.26 -16.67 -9.95
CA LEU A 60 -5.37 -15.52 -10.85
C LEU A 60 -3.99 -14.94 -11.11
N THR A 61 -3.45 -15.15 -12.31
CA THR A 61 -2.09 -14.73 -12.67
C THR A 61 -1.85 -13.21 -12.66
N SER A 62 -2.91 -12.41 -12.68
CA SER A 62 -2.86 -10.94 -12.55
C SER A 62 -2.97 -10.45 -11.09
N ASP A 63 -3.17 -11.34 -10.11
CA ASP A 63 -3.16 -10.97 -8.70
C ASP A 63 -1.71 -10.84 -8.20
N CYS A 64 -1.22 -9.60 -8.13
CA CYS A 64 0.15 -9.32 -7.69
C CYS A 64 0.40 -9.80 -6.25
N ARG A 65 -0.59 -9.70 -5.36
CA ARG A 65 -0.46 -10.16 -3.97
C ARG A 65 -0.40 -11.68 -3.90
N GLY A 66 -1.27 -12.38 -4.65
CA GLY A 66 -1.25 -13.83 -4.77
C GLY A 66 0.06 -14.34 -5.37
N ASN A 67 0.57 -13.69 -6.41
CA ASN A 67 1.87 -14.01 -7.00
C ASN A 67 3.02 -13.86 -6.00
N LEU A 68 3.03 -12.78 -5.20
CA LEU A 68 4.05 -12.57 -4.19
C LEU A 68 4.03 -13.66 -3.11
N LYS A 69 2.84 -14.09 -2.69
CA LYS A 69 2.66 -15.17 -1.71
C LYS A 69 3.23 -16.49 -2.24
N ILE A 70 2.87 -16.88 -3.47
CA ILE A 70 3.39 -18.08 -4.12
C ILE A 70 4.92 -18.01 -4.22
N PHE A 71 5.45 -16.90 -4.71
CA PHE A 71 6.89 -16.72 -4.88
C PHE A 71 7.65 -16.81 -3.54
N GLN A 72 7.11 -16.24 -2.47
CA GLN A 72 7.70 -16.34 -1.14
C GLN A 72 7.74 -17.78 -0.63
N ASP A 73 6.66 -18.54 -0.84
CA ASP A 73 6.57 -19.94 -0.42
C ASP A 73 7.55 -20.81 -1.21
N GLU A 74 7.62 -20.66 -2.54
CA GLU A 74 8.58 -21.36 -3.40
C GLU A 74 10.03 -21.03 -3.03
N PHE A 75 10.31 -19.75 -2.73
CA PHE A 75 11.65 -19.31 -2.31
C PHE A 75 12.06 -19.97 -0.99
N LYS A 76 11.14 -20.00 -0.03
CA LYS A 76 11.35 -20.67 1.26
C LYS A 76 11.59 -22.17 1.10
N GLU A 77 10.77 -22.83 0.28
CA GLU A 77 10.91 -24.27 -0.01
C GLU A 77 12.27 -24.57 -0.64
N LYS A 78 12.65 -23.80 -1.66
CA LYS A 78 13.87 -24.04 -2.44
C LYS A 78 15.15 -23.72 -1.70
N TYR A 79 15.17 -22.67 -0.89
CA TYR A 79 16.40 -22.14 -0.28
C TYR A 79 16.43 -22.21 1.24
N GLY A 80 15.33 -22.57 1.89
CA GLY A 80 15.22 -22.55 3.36
C GLY A 80 15.32 -21.16 3.97
N MET A 81 15.13 -20.10 3.17
CA MET A 81 15.27 -18.69 3.59
C MET A 81 13.95 -17.95 3.53
N HIS A 82 13.83 -16.91 4.36
CA HIS A 82 12.71 -15.99 4.33
C HIS A 82 13.12 -14.65 3.72
N MET A 83 12.32 -14.14 2.78
CA MET A 83 12.52 -12.82 2.23
C MET A 83 11.96 -11.76 3.18
N ARG A 84 12.73 -10.71 3.42
CA ARG A 84 12.31 -9.53 4.17
C ARG A 84 12.59 -8.27 3.35
N ALA A 85 11.73 -7.27 3.50
CA ALA A 85 11.86 -6.00 2.79
C ALA A 85 11.50 -4.82 3.68
N GLY A 86 12.19 -3.71 3.48
CA GLY A 86 11.79 -2.37 3.93
C GLY A 86 11.19 -1.59 2.79
N THR A 87 10.42 -0.57 3.11
CA THR A 87 9.85 0.39 2.15
C THR A 87 10.06 1.79 2.70
N GLU A 88 10.51 2.68 1.84
CA GLU A 88 10.71 4.10 2.11
C GLU A 88 9.72 4.90 1.26
N PRO A 89 8.44 5.01 1.69
CA PRO A 89 7.43 5.66 0.89
C PRO A 89 7.52 7.18 1.02
N GLU A 90 7.72 7.84 -0.10
CA GLU A 90 7.74 9.28 -0.20
C GLU A 90 6.43 9.81 -0.77
N MET A 91 5.88 10.83 -0.16
CA MET A 91 4.64 11.48 -0.58
C MET A 91 4.81 12.99 -0.62
N MET A 92 4.31 13.60 -1.67
CA MET A 92 4.23 15.05 -1.78
C MET A 92 2.87 15.55 -1.27
N TRP A 93 2.88 16.30 -0.19
CA TRP A 93 1.70 16.92 0.39
C TRP A 93 1.47 18.29 -0.24
N LEU A 94 0.32 18.45 -0.90
CA LEU A 94 -0.01 19.65 -1.63
C LEU A 94 -1.08 20.45 -0.91
N THR A 95 -0.90 21.77 -0.91
CA THR A 95 -1.95 22.72 -0.55
C THR A 95 -2.65 23.21 -1.81
N ARG A 96 -3.83 23.83 -1.63
CA ARG A 96 -4.58 24.40 -2.75
C ARG A 96 -4.48 25.92 -2.68
N LYS A 97 -4.09 26.54 -3.78
CA LYS A 97 -4.13 27.99 -3.95
C LYS A 97 -5.57 28.51 -4.09
N GLU A 98 -5.76 29.82 -4.02
CA GLU A 98 -7.07 30.46 -4.19
C GLU A 98 -7.73 30.14 -5.56
N ASP A 99 -6.93 30.02 -6.60
CA ASP A 99 -7.38 29.63 -7.96
C ASP A 99 -7.68 28.13 -8.09
N GLY A 100 -7.51 27.35 -7.02
CA GLY A 100 -7.74 25.90 -6.98
C GLY A 100 -6.57 25.06 -7.44
N THR A 101 -5.48 25.64 -7.93
CA THR A 101 -4.30 24.88 -8.37
C THR A 101 -3.51 24.32 -7.19
N PRO A 102 -2.93 23.10 -7.32
CA PRO A 102 -2.10 22.53 -6.28
C PRO A 102 -0.73 23.24 -6.20
N THR A 103 -0.19 23.31 -5.00
CA THR A 103 1.19 23.78 -4.75
C THR A 103 1.81 23.00 -3.62
N GLY A 104 3.13 22.75 -3.69
CA GLY A 104 3.88 22.16 -2.59
C GLY A 104 3.86 23.06 -1.37
N SER A 105 3.85 22.48 -0.19
CA SER A 105 3.98 23.16 1.09
C SER A 105 5.46 23.43 1.37
N GLY A 106 5.78 24.62 1.84
CA GLY A 106 7.14 24.98 2.24
C GLY A 106 7.89 25.87 1.25
N PHE A 107 9.22 25.90 1.35
CA PHE A 107 10.07 26.78 0.56
C PHE A 107 10.20 26.34 -0.89
N SER A 108 10.46 27.30 -1.79
CA SER A 108 10.62 27.03 -3.22
C SER A 108 11.90 26.28 -3.61
N LYS A 109 12.87 26.23 -2.69
CA LYS A 109 14.14 25.51 -2.86
C LYS A 109 14.46 24.77 -1.56
N PRO A 110 13.75 23.73 -1.22
CA PRO A 110 14.05 22.92 -0.06
C PRO A 110 15.34 22.15 -0.29
N TYR A 111 16.12 22.02 0.77
CA TYR A 111 17.12 20.99 0.88
C TYR A 111 16.50 19.88 1.73
N CYS A 112 16.75 18.60 1.41
CA CYS A 112 16.29 17.49 2.22
C CYS A 112 16.74 17.62 3.69
N TYR A 113 16.03 16.97 4.60
CA TYR A 113 16.30 16.92 6.04
C TYR A 113 16.21 18.29 6.74
N HIS A 114 15.37 19.19 6.21
CA HIS A 114 15.20 20.52 6.79
C HIS A 114 14.07 20.52 7.81
N ILE A 115 14.41 20.77 9.07
CA ILE A 115 13.47 20.65 10.20
C ILE A 115 12.28 21.62 10.09
N ASP A 116 12.48 22.85 9.63
CA ASP A 116 11.40 23.82 9.49
C ASP A 116 10.38 23.40 8.43
N GLN A 117 10.84 22.75 7.36
CA GLN A 117 9.98 22.18 6.32
C GLN A 117 9.14 21.01 6.88
N PHE A 118 9.79 20.14 7.62
CA PHE A 118 9.12 19.04 8.30
C PHE A 118 8.09 19.55 9.30
N GLU A 119 8.45 20.51 10.14
CA GLU A 119 7.55 21.11 11.13
C GLU A 119 6.32 21.79 10.49
N SER A 120 6.45 22.37 9.32
CA SER A 120 5.32 23.01 8.62
C SER A 120 4.18 22.03 8.32
N LEU A 121 4.49 20.74 8.21
CA LEU A 121 3.54 19.65 7.96
C LEU A 121 3.20 18.82 9.21
N ARG A 122 3.64 19.25 10.40
CA ARG A 122 3.42 18.52 11.66
C ARG A 122 1.96 18.04 11.86
N PRO A 123 0.93 18.87 11.68
CA PRO A 123 -0.44 18.40 11.89
C PRO A 123 -0.85 17.24 10.98
N VAL A 124 -0.27 17.16 9.78
CA VAL A 124 -0.52 16.10 8.82
C VAL A 124 0.23 14.84 9.21
N PHE A 125 1.57 14.91 9.31
CA PHE A 125 2.35 13.70 9.54
C PHE A 125 2.08 13.05 10.91
N MET A 126 1.77 13.84 11.95
CA MET A 126 1.38 13.29 13.24
C MET A 126 0.11 12.45 13.15
N LYS A 127 -0.88 12.90 12.35
CA LYS A 127 -2.09 12.10 12.10
C LYS A 127 -1.82 10.85 11.28
N VAL A 128 -0.97 10.94 10.27
CA VAL A 128 -0.56 9.78 9.48
C VAL A 128 0.13 8.74 10.37
N ILE A 129 1.07 9.16 11.23
CA ILE A 129 1.75 8.26 12.17
C ILE A 129 0.76 7.63 13.17
N GLU A 130 -0.14 8.42 13.76
CA GLU A 130 -1.16 7.93 14.69
C GLU A 130 -2.02 6.84 14.04
N TYR A 131 -2.55 7.09 12.86
CA TYR A 131 -3.41 6.16 12.14
C TYR A 131 -2.65 4.93 11.62
N SER A 132 -1.45 5.13 11.10
CA SER A 132 -0.59 4.05 10.63
C SER A 132 -0.22 3.09 11.77
N ASN A 133 0.16 3.61 12.94
CA ASN A 133 0.44 2.79 14.11
C ASN A 133 -0.82 2.06 14.61
N ALA A 134 -1.98 2.72 14.61
CA ALA A 134 -3.25 2.09 14.97
C ALA A 134 -3.62 0.94 14.02
N MET A 135 -3.16 0.98 12.77
CA MET A 135 -3.32 -0.08 11.78
C MET A 135 -2.15 -1.08 11.74
N GLY A 136 -1.19 -0.99 12.65
CA GLY A 136 -0.11 -1.97 12.82
C GLY A 136 1.08 -1.79 11.86
N LEU A 137 1.32 -0.56 11.37
CA LEU A 137 2.46 -0.31 10.47
C LEU A 137 3.81 -0.21 11.20
N ASP A 138 3.82 0.12 12.50
CA ASP A 138 5.05 0.20 13.30
C ASP A 138 6.02 1.29 12.79
N MET A 139 5.51 2.53 12.74
CA MET A 139 6.24 3.70 12.24
C MET A 139 7.46 4.02 13.10
N ILE A 140 8.61 4.26 12.47
CA ILE A 140 9.90 4.47 13.16
C ILE A 140 10.62 5.76 12.82
N GLN A 141 10.38 6.33 11.64
CA GLN A 141 11.14 7.47 11.14
C GLN A 141 10.27 8.35 10.24
N GLY A 142 10.60 9.64 10.17
CA GLY A 142 10.05 10.57 9.23
C GLY A 142 11.08 11.62 8.86
N ASP A 143 11.19 11.92 7.56
CA ASP A 143 12.13 12.88 6.99
C ASP A 143 11.44 13.86 6.03
N HIS A 144 12.01 15.05 5.93
CA HIS A 144 11.73 16.00 4.87
C HIS A 144 12.60 15.66 3.65
N GLU A 145 11.98 15.60 2.49
CA GLU A 145 12.62 15.23 1.23
C GLU A 145 12.86 16.42 0.29
N ASP A 146 13.39 16.17 -0.92
CA ASP A 146 13.94 17.20 -1.80
C ASP A 146 12.91 18.19 -2.36
N ALA A 147 11.64 17.83 -2.47
CA ALA A 147 10.63 18.71 -3.04
C ALA A 147 9.76 19.41 -1.95
N PRO A 148 9.21 20.59 -2.26
CA PRO A 148 8.31 21.29 -1.33
C PRO A 148 7.11 20.41 -0.92
N GLY A 149 7.00 20.12 0.38
CA GLY A 149 5.93 19.26 0.92
C GLY A 149 6.14 17.77 0.74
N GLN A 150 7.32 17.35 0.30
CA GLN A 150 7.66 15.94 0.19
C GLN A 150 8.15 15.42 1.55
N LEU A 151 7.49 14.39 2.04
CA LEU A 151 7.83 13.69 3.27
C LEU A 151 8.02 12.21 3.00
N GLU A 152 9.00 11.64 3.66
CA GLU A 152 9.21 10.20 3.82
C GLU A 152 8.78 9.79 5.23
N LEU A 153 7.95 8.76 5.35
CA LEU A 153 7.50 8.22 6.64
C LEU A 153 7.66 6.71 6.64
N ASN A 154 8.61 6.21 7.40
CA ASN A 154 9.06 4.83 7.35
C ASN A 154 8.54 3.99 8.52
N TRP A 155 8.41 2.69 8.26
CA TRP A 155 8.10 1.66 9.26
C TRP A 155 9.17 0.57 9.26
N THR A 156 9.17 -0.26 10.31
CA THR A 156 10.11 -1.38 10.42
C THR A 156 9.97 -2.35 9.25
N TYR A 157 11.10 -2.82 8.74
CA TYR A 157 11.11 -3.89 7.74
C TYR A 157 10.49 -5.18 8.29
N ASP A 158 9.85 -5.94 7.41
CA ASP A 158 9.15 -7.16 7.81
C ASP A 158 9.22 -8.21 6.70
N ASP A 159 8.51 -9.31 6.89
CA ASP A 159 8.20 -10.26 5.82
C ASP A 159 7.69 -9.52 4.57
N VAL A 160 8.12 -9.97 3.40
CA VAL A 160 7.89 -9.24 2.14
C VAL A 160 6.40 -9.08 1.83
N LEU A 161 5.56 -10.08 2.11
CA LEU A 161 4.11 -9.98 1.89
C LEU A 161 3.49 -8.98 2.87
N ARG A 162 3.86 -9.08 4.15
CA ARG A 162 3.36 -8.15 5.17
C ARG A 162 3.79 -6.71 4.90
N ASN A 163 5.01 -6.50 4.41
CA ASN A 163 5.49 -5.18 4.02
C ASN A 163 4.71 -4.62 2.81
N ALA A 164 4.39 -5.46 1.82
CA ALA A 164 3.54 -5.07 0.69
C ALA A 164 2.12 -4.70 1.13
N ASP A 165 1.53 -5.44 2.06
CA ASP A 165 0.24 -5.15 2.66
C ASP A 165 0.25 -3.82 3.44
N ARG A 166 1.33 -3.54 4.17
CA ARG A 166 1.53 -2.24 4.86
C ARG A 166 1.59 -1.09 3.86
N LEU A 167 2.36 -1.22 2.78
CA LEU A 167 2.44 -0.20 1.73
C LEU A 167 1.07 0.06 1.09
N SER A 168 0.32 -0.99 0.79
CA SER A 168 -1.04 -0.88 0.24
C SER A 168 -2.01 -0.23 1.23
N THR A 169 -1.80 -0.43 2.53
CA THR A 169 -2.60 0.18 3.61
C THR A 169 -2.26 1.65 3.80
N TYR A 170 -0.98 2.02 3.66
CA TYR A 170 -0.49 3.38 3.84
C TYR A 170 -0.97 4.34 2.74
N ARG A 171 -1.07 3.88 1.51
CA ARG A 171 -1.55 4.65 0.33
C ARG A 171 -3.04 4.96 0.37
#